data_c3d14bd9c7c8b9cb720a6c714a537052
#
_entry.id   c3d14bd9c7c8b9cb720a6c714a537052
#
_cell.length_a   1.000
_cell.length_b   1.000
_cell.length_c   1.000
_cell.angle_alpha   90.00
_cell.angle_beta   90.00
_cell.angle_gamma   90.00
#
_symmetry.space_group_name_H-M   'P 1'
#
loop_
_entity.id
_entity.type
_entity.pdbx_description
1 polymer ?
#
loop_
_entity_poly.entity_id
_entity_poly.type
_entity_poly.pdbx_seq_one_letter_code
_entity_poly.pdbx_strand_id
1 'polypeptide(L)'
;MQEGATMLDESRTHAPPAAAQDDAAQDDAARDGVARDGVARDGEARAMVALAPGEGSALWFLQNRMVLKATAESTGGAFGLVESLIAPGAAPPLHVHYAEDEAFYVLEGEVTFQCGDRTARATAGSFVFLPRGVPHGFVVESDTPVRMLTLLVPGGGERIFVEAGRPAEGPGLPPAAPPDIPTLKRVAQKYGNDIVGPPMKRSRPMHAAG
;
A
#
# COMPACT_ATOMS: atom_id res chain seq x y z
N MET A 1 17.76 -58.51 2.42
CA MET A 1 19.19 -58.19 2.30
C MET A 1 19.24 -56.66 2.14
N GLN A 2 19.47 -56.04 3.24
CA GLN A 2 20.48 -55.04 3.63
C GLN A 2 20.29 -53.73 2.91
N GLU A 3 19.67 -52.73 3.56
CA GLU A 3 20.22 -51.78 4.59
C GLU A 3 21.38 -50.95 4.08
N GLY A 4 21.23 -49.67 4.08
CA GLY A 4 22.24 -48.65 3.84
C GLY A 4 21.74 -47.28 4.26
N ALA A 5 21.58 -47.08 5.56
CA ALA A 5 21.41 -45.75 6.14
C ALA A 5 22.74 -44.98 6.10
N THR A 6 22.79 -43.79 5.58
CA THR A 6 23.96 -42.90 5.72
C THR A 6 23.60 -41.74 6.60
N MET A 7 24.27 -41.70 7.74
CA MET A 7 24.25 -40.64 8.77
C MET A 7 24.76 -39.31 8.26
N LEU A 8 24.09 -38.25 8.68
CA LEU A 8 24.55 -36.87 8.56
C LEU A 8 25.66 -36.61 9.58
N ASP A 9 26.81 -36.14 9.10
CA ASP A 9 27.95 -35.71 9.92
C ASP A 9 27.70 -34.26 10.38
N GLU A 10 27.49 -34.13 11.70
CA GLU A 10 27.53 -32.86 12.41
C GLU A 10 28.98 -32.59 12.82
N SER A 11 29.63 -31.58 12.28
CA SER A 11 30.64 -30.76 12.96
C SER A 11 31.48 -29.91 12.00
N ARG A 12 31.11 -28.67 11.84
CA ARG A 12 32.06 -27.58 11.52
C ARG A 12 31.65 -26.28 12.15
N THR A 13 32.06 -26.09 13.37
CA THR A 13 32.19 -24.79 14.01
C THR A 13 33.24 -23.97 13.28
N HIS A 14 32.83 -22.87 12.68
CA HIS A 14 33.75 -21.88 12.13
C HIS A 14 33.81 -20.70 13.09
N ALA A 15 34.96 -20.57 13.77
CA ALA A 15 35.31 -19.39 14.57
C ALA A 15 35.70 -18.22 13.66
N PRO A 16 35.40 -16.96 14.03
CA PRO A 16 35.81 -15.81 13.27
C PRO A 16 37.30 -15.49 13.47
N PRO A 17 38.00 -14.96 12.45
CA PRO A 17 39.40 -14.56 12.61
C PRO A 17 39.52 -13.26 13.41
N ALA A 18 40.59 -13.19 14.17
CA ALA A 18 40.99 -12.10 15.05
C ALA A 18 41.27 -10.78 14.30
N ALA A 19 41.08 -9.70 15.07
CA ALA A 19 41.36 -8.32 14.72
C ALA A 19 42.82 -8.10 14.29
N ALA A 20 42.99 -7.37 13.19
CA ALA A 20 44.19 -6.60 12.91
C ALA A 20 43.87 -5.12 13.16
N GLN A 21 44.50 -4.54 14.16
CA GLN A 21 44.73 -3.10 14.29
C GLN A 21 45.88 -2.75 13.35
N ASP A 22 45.73 -1.69 12.56
CA ASP A 22 46.69 -0.60 12.47
C ASP A 22 46.31 0.43 11.40
N ASP A 23 46.47 1.62 11.88
CA ASP A 23 46.93 2.86 11.30
C ASP A 23 45.94 3.81 10.60
N ALA A 24 45.88 4.92 11.34
CA ALA A 24 45.35 6.21 10.97
C ALA A 24 46.09 6.83 9.75
N ALA A 25 45.35 7.49 8.91
CA ALA A 25 45.60 8.88 8.49
C ALA A 25 44.61 9.32 7.41
N GLN A 26 43.87 10.36 7.74
CA GLN A 26 43.49 11.48 6.87
C GLN A 26 43.02 11.17 5.44
N ASP A 27 41.68 11.18 5.27
CA ASP A 27 41.09 11.92 4.16
C ASP A 27 39.71 12.44 4.57
N ASP A 28 39.73 13.66 5.08
CA ASP A 28 38.60 14.47 5.44
C ASP A 28 38.28 15.37 4.24
N ALA A 29 37.59 14.85 3.25
CA ALA A 29 36.89 15.65 2.23
C ALA A 29 36.00 14.76 1.34
N ALA A 30 34.72 14.99 1.39
CA ALA A 30 33.66 14.52 0.49
C ALA A 30 32.65 13.53 1.10
N ARG A 31 32.05 13.87 2.23
CA ARG A 31 30.76 13.32 2.69
C ARG A 31 29.77 14.40 3.10
N ASP A 32 29.75 15.50 2.33
CA ASP A 32 28.62 16.41 2.33
C ASP A 32 27.76 16.10 1.11
N GLY A 33 26.53 15.67 1.34
CA GLY A 33 25.56 15.52 0.25
C GLY A 33 24.41 14.54 0.46
N VAL A 34 24.23 14.01 1.67
CA VAL A 34 22.93 13.40 1.99
C VAL A 34 22.17 14.42 2.83
N ALA A 35 21.29 15.16 2.17
CA ALA A 35 20.39 16.09 2.82
C ALA A 35 19.58 15.36 3.89
N ARG A 36 19.92 15.63 5.16
CA ARG A 36 19.09 15.34 6.32
C ARG A 36 17.96 16.38 6.43
N ASP A 37 17.27 16.63 5.32
CA ASP A 37 16.15 17.56 5.26
C ASP A 37 14.82 16.83 5.45
N GLY A 38 14.70 16.09 6.53
CA GLY A 38 13.46 15.51 7.05
C GLY A 38 12.99 16.12 8.37
N VAL A 39 13.59 17.21 8.82
CA VAL A 39 13.12 17.97 9.98
C VAL A 39 12.16 19.05 9.50
N ALA A 40 10.89 18.94 9.92
CA ALA A 40 9.90 19.98 9.70
C ALA A 40 10.47 21.35 10.07
N ARG A 41 10.43 22.30 9.11
CA ARG A 41 11.00 23.65 9.26
C ARG A 41 10.22 24.56 10.20
N ASP A 42 9.13 24.09 10.79
CA ASP A 42 8.37 24.86 11.77
C ASP A 42 8.23 23.97 13.01
N GLY A 43 8.80 24.47 14.13
CA GLY A 43 8.99 23.74 15.38
C GLY A 43 7.73 23.32 16.16
N GLU A 44 6.64 22.95 15.49
CA GLU A 44 5.52 22.29 16.12
C GLU A 44 5.82 20.79 16.21
N ALA A 45 5.95 20.32 17.45
CA ALA A 45 6.01 18.90 17.74
C ALA A 45 4.76 18.22 17.16
N ARG A 46 4.94 17.22 16.29
CA ARG A 46 3.82 16.42 15.77
C ARG A 46 3.06 15.82 16.95
N ALA A 47 1.75 16.06 17.00
CA ALA A 47 0.91 15.49 18.03
C ALA A 47 0.66 14.00 17.77
N MET A 48 0.51 13.24 18.83
CA MET A 48 0.03 11.87 18.74
C MET A 48 -1.38 11.87 18.14
N VAL A 49 -1.61 11.02 17.11
CA VAL A 49 -2.94 10.74 16.55
C VAL A 49 -3.38 9.38 17.07
N ALA A 50 -4.50 9.32 17.77
CA ALA A 50 -5.13 8.09 18.24
C ALA A 50 -6.59 8.08 17.78
N LEU A 51 -6.96 7.02 17.06
CA LEU A 51 -8.31 6.84 16.52
C LEU A 51 -8.87 5.51 17.01
N ALA A 52 -10.10 5.55 17.52
CA ALA A 52 -10.83 4.35 17.89
C ALA A 52 -11.28 3.54 16.63
N PRO A 53 -11.73 2.28 16.78
CA PRO A 53 -12.28 1.51 15.68
C PRO A 53 -13.35 2.27 14.91
N GLY A 54 -13.22 2.34 13.59
CA GLY A 54 -14.14 3.06 12.70
C GLY A 54 -13.94 4.58 12.62
N GLU A 55 -13.15 5.20 13.50
CA GLU A 55 -12.83 6.62 13.46
C GLU A 55 -11.86 6.97 12.32
N GLY A 56 -11.91 8.23 11.91
CA GLY A 56 -11.16 8.81 10.81
C GLY A 56 -12.08 9.57 9.85
N SER A 57 -11.49 10.23 8.86
CA SER A 57 -12.26 10.93 7.82
C SER A 57 -12.78 9.92 6.80
N ALA A 58 -14.09 9.66 6.84
CA ALA A 58 -14.75 8.68 5.99
C ALA A 58 -15.26 9.31 4.69
N LEU A 59 -14.92 8.72 3.57
CA LEU A 59 -15.27 9.17 2.22
C LEU A 59 -15.87 8.00 1.43
N TRP A 60 -16.79 8.31 0.55
CA TRP A 60 -17.17 7.42 -0.54
C TRP A 60 -16.41 7.80 -1.81
N PHE A 61 -15.65 6.85 -2.34
CA PHE A 61 -14.84 7.00 -3.53
C PHE A 61 -15.14 5.86 -4.50
N LEU A 62 -15.64 6.17 -5.67
CA LEU A 62 -16.19 5.20 -6.62
C LEU A 62 -17.29 4.37 -5.92
N GLN A 63 -17.13 3.05 -5.87
CA GLN A 63 -18.05 2.12 -5.19
C GLN A 63 -17.56 1.67 -3.82
N ASN A 64 -16.59 2.38 -3.24
CA ASN A 64 -15.87 1.98 -2.05
C ASN A 64 -16.01 3.02 -0.93
N ARG A 65 -15.79 2.57 0.31
CA ARG A 65 -15.65 3.46 1.45
C ARG A 65 -14.19 3.50 1.89
N MET A 66 -13.63 4.70 1.95
CA MET A 66 -12.26 4.99 2.35
C MET A 66 -12.29 5.75 3.67
N VAL A 67 -11.54 5.30 4.67
CA VAL A 67 -11.40 5.99 5.96
C VAL A 67 -9.94 6.40 6.12
N LEU A 68 -9.67 7.68 6.04
CA LEU A 68 -8.33 8.22 6.23
C LEU A 68 -7.97 8.13 7.72
N LYS A 69 -7.00 7.29 8.04
CA LYS A 69 -6.46 7.11 9.40
C LYS A 69 -5.28 8.03 9.67
N ALA A 70 -4.46 8.26 8.65
CA ALA A 70 -3.38 9.23 8.67
C ALA A 70 -3.23 9.84 7.27
N THR A 71 -2.87 11.12 7.23
CA THR A 71 -2.64 11.87 6.00
C THR A 71 -1.23 12.46 6.00
N ALA A 72 -0.78 12.94 4.84
CA ALA A 72 0.48 13.68 4.76
C ALA A 72 0.54 14.83 5.77
N GLU A 73 -0.57 15.52 5.98
CA GLU A 73 -0.65 16.63 6.96
C GLU A 73 -0.41 16.14 8.39
N SER A 74 -1.08 15.04 8.81
CA SER A 74 -0.95 14.51 10.17
C SER A 74 0.39 13.83 10.44
N THR A 75 1.05 13.31 9.38
CA THR A 75 2.33 12.58 9.49
C THR A 75 3.54 13.43 9.08
N GLY A 76 3.33 14.69 8.67
CA GLY A 76 4.38 15.56 8.14
C GLY A 76 4.97 14.99 6.85
N GLY A 77 4.15 14.39 6.01
CA GLY A 77 4.54 13.82 4.72
C GLY A 77 5.12 12.40 4.79
N ALA A 78 5.27 11.83 5.98
CA ALA A 78 5.94 10.52 6.12
C ALA A 78 5.15 9.39 5.44
N PHE A 79 3.84 9.35 5.64
CA PHE A 79 2.94 8.37 5.02
C PHE A 79 1.48 8.82 5.04
N GLY A 80 0.67 8.21 4.19
CA GLY A 80 -0.78 8.18 4.29
C GLY A 80 -1.25 6.78 4.66
N LEU A 81 -2.29 6.65 5.49
CA LEU A 81 -2.89 5.37 5.87
C LEU A 81 -4.40 5.43 5.69
N VAL A 82 -4.93 4.50 4.90
CA VAL A 82 -6.35 4.41 4.57
C VAL A 82 -6.88 3.02 4.90
N GLU A 83 -7.95 2.95 5.68
CA GLU A 83 -8.74 1.73 5.84
C GLU A 83 -9.86 1.73 4.79
N SER A 84 -9.90 0.69 3.96
CA SER A 84 -10.80 0.61 2.83
C SER A 84 -11.80 -0.52 3.00
N LEU A 85 -13.08 -0.24 2.74
CA LEU A 85 -14.11 -1.24 2.49
C LEU A 85 -14.40 -1.23 0.98
N ILE A 86 -13.99 -2.29 0.31
CA ILE A 86 -14.00 -2.40 -1.15
C ILE A 86 -15.12 -3.34 -1.60
N ALA A 87 -15.92 -2.89 -2.56
CA ALA A 87 -17.06 -3.64 -3.05
C ALA A 87 -16.66 -4.97 -3.72
N PRO A 88 -17.51 -6.01 -3.67
CA PRO A 88 -17.29 -7.26 -4.39
C PRO A 88 -17.08 -7.01 -5.89
N GLY A 89 -16.04 -7.61 -6.45
CA GLY A 89 -15.70 -7.47 -7.87
C GLY A 89 -15.13 -6.11 -8.26
N ALA A 90 -14.98 -5.18 -7.32
CA ALA A 90 -14.35 -3.89 -7.60
C ALA A 90 -12.90 -4.07 -8.05
N ALA A 91 -12.53 -3.34 -9.09
CA ALA A 91 -11.19 -3.28 -9.62
C ALA A 91 -10.94 -1.85 -10.12
N PRO A 92 -9.94 -1.14 -9.58
CA PRO A 92 -9.51 0.11 -10.18
C PRO A 92 -8.89 -0.16 -11.57
N PRO A 93 -8.90 0.82 -12.47
CA PRO A 93 -8.11 0.74 -13.69
C PRO A 93 -6.64 0.46 -13.37
N LEU A 94 -5.93 -0.23 -14.26
CA LEU A 94 -4.47 -0.38 -14.15
C LEU A 94 -3.84 1.01 -14.16
N HIS A 95 -2.99 1.31 -13.17
CA HIS A 95 -2.43 2.64 -12.96
C HIS A 95 -0.99 2.58 -12.46
N VAL A 96 -0.32 3.72 -12.49
CA VAL A 96 1.05 3.89 -12.01
C VAL A 96 1.06 5.05 -11.02
N HIS A 97 1.67 4.84 -9.86
CA HIS A 97 2.06 5.90 -8.94
C HIS A 97 3.50 6.31 -9.22
N TYR A 98 3.75 7.61 -9.44
CA TYR A 98 5.12 8.10 -9.66
C TYR A 98 5.72 8.72 -8.39
N ALA A 99 4.89 9.13 -7.44
CA ALA A 99 5.33 9.86 -6.27
C ALA A 99 5.50 8.96 -5.02
N GLU A 100 4.67 7.91 -4.89
CA GLU A 100 4.62 7.07 -3.69
C GLU A 100 4.69 5.57 -3.99
N ASP A 101 5.25 4.82 -3.08
CA ASP A 101 5.09 3.37 -2.99
C ASP A 101 3.75 3.08 -2.30
N GLU A 102 3.10 1.99 -2.68
CA GLU A 102 1.84 1.56 -2.10
C GLU A 102 1.98 0.17 -1.48
N ALA A 103 1.43 0.00 -0.28
CA ALA A 103 1.40 -1.30 0.36
C ALA A 103 0.01 -1.59 0.91
N PHE A 104 -0.37 -2.86 0.88
CA PHE A 104 -1.67 -3.34 1.36
C PHE A 104 -1.49 -4.39 2.45
N TYR A 105 -2.36 -4.31 3.46
CA TYR A 105 -2.57 -5.38 4.41
C TYR A 105 -4.04 -5.78 4.40
N VAL A 106 -4.33 -7.01 4.00
CA VAL A 106 -5.71 -7.51 3.90
C VAL A 106 -6.20 -7.88 5.29
N LEU A 107 -7.30 -7.26 5.72
CA LEU A 107 -7.95 -7.55 7.00
C LEU A 107 -9.04 -8.62 6.84
N GLU A 108 -9.83 -8.54 5.76
CA GLU A 108 -10.95 -9.46 5.49
C GLU A 108 -11.11 -9.63 3.97
N GLY A 109 -11.51 -10.86 3.56
CA GLY A 109 -11.82 -11.18 2.17
C GLY A 109 -10.63 -11.63 1.35
N GLU A 110 -10.76 -11.52 0.02
CA GLU A 110 -9.80 -12.05 -0.93
C GLU A 110 -9.63 -11.10 -2.12
N VAL A 111 -8.38 -10.83 -2.48
CA VAL A 111 -7.97 -9.89 -3.53
C VAL A 111 -6.88 -10.52 -4.39
N THR A 112 -6.95 -10.34 -5.69
CA THR A 112 -5.82 -10.60 -6.58
C THR A 112 -5.17 -9.28 -6.97
N PHE A 113 -3.89 -9.12 -6.71
CA PHE A 113 -3.06 -7.98 -7.11
C PHE A 113 -2.27 -8.31 -8.37
N GLN A 114 -2.04 -7.30 -9.20
CA GLN A 114 -1.11 -7.32 -10.31
C GLN A 114 -0.11 -6.19 -10.16
N CYS A 115 1.19 -6.47 -10.39
CA CYS A 115 2.26 -5.49 -10.44
C CYS A 115 3.24 -5.88 -11.57
N GLY A 116 3.29 -5.07 -12.63
CA GLY A 116 3.94 -5.46 -13.87
C GLY A 116 3.40 -6.80 -14.40
N ASP A 117 4.28 -7.76 -14.62
CA ASP A 117 3.94 -9.10 -15.11
C ASP A 117 3.56 -10.10 -14.00
N ARG A 118 3.62 -9.69 -12.74
CA ARG A 118 3.40 -10.57 -11.59
C ARG A 118 2.00 -10.40 -11.04
N THR A 119 1.39 -11.51 -10.64
CA THR A 119 0.14 -11.53 -9.91
C THR A 119 0.31 -12.24 -8.57
N ALA A 120 -0.42 -11.78 -7.56
CA ALA A 120 -0.44 -12.40 -6.24
C ALA A 120 -1.87 -12.42 -5.71
N ARG A 121 -2.31 -13.56 -5.22
CA ARG A 121 -3.56 -13.70 -4.48
C ARG A 121 -3.28 -13.45 -3.00
N ALA A 122 -4.11 -12.62 -2.36
CA ALA A 122 -3.99 -12.22 -0.98
C ALA A 122 -5.32 -12.44 -0.25
N THR A 123 -5.23 -12.94 0.96
CA THR A 123 -6.35 -13.17 1.89
C THR A 123 -6.08 -12.46 3.21
N ALA A 124 -6.99 -12.54 4.17
CA ALA A 124 -6.79 -11.97 5.51
C ALA A 124 -5.42 -12.34 6.10
N GLY A 125 -4.68 -11.34 6.60
CA GLY A 125 -3.31 -11.48 7.10
C GLY A 125 -2.20 -11.32 6.04
N SER A 126 -2.54 -11.24 4.75
CA SER A 126 -1.55 -11.05 3.68
C SER A 126 -1.08 -9.60 3.60
N PHE A 127 0.22 -9.44 3.30
CA PHE A 127 0.86 -8.17 2.96
C PHE A 127 1.30 -8.17 1.50
N VAL A 128 1.05 -7.06 0.79
CA VAL A 128 1.47 -6.85 -0.61
C VAL A 128 2.11 -5.48 -0.74
N PHE A 129 3.27 -5.42 -1.37
CA PHE A 129 3.99 -4.17 -1.67
C PHE A 129 4.04 -3.95 -3.18
N LEU A 130 3.65 -2.75 -3.61
CA LEU A 130 3.62 -2.30 -5.00
C LEU A 130 4.54 -1.08 -5.14
N PRO A 131 5.72 -1.21 -5.76
CA PRO A 131 6.65 -0.11 -5.90
C PRO A 131 6.15 0.94 -6.87
N ARG A 132 6.46 2.21 -6.60
CA ARG A 132 6.22 3.33 -7.53
C ARG A 132 6.86 3.07 -8.90
N GLY A 133 6.31 3.68 -9.94
CA GLY A 133 6.81 3.56 -11.30
C GLY A 133 6.47 2.24 -12.00
N VAL A 134 5.83 1.28 -11.31
CA VAL A 134 5.40 0.01 -11.91
C VAL A 134 3.88 -0.01 -12.07
N PRO A 135 3.35 -0.30 -13.27
CA PRO A 135 1.91 -0.46 -13.48
C PRO A 135 1.33 -1.55 -12.57
N HIS A 136 0.28 -1.20 -11.86
CA HIS A 136 -0.36 -2.12 -10.91
C HIS A 136 -1.86 -1.89 -10.79
N GLY A 137 -2.51 -2.84 -10.13
CA GLY A 137 -3.93 -2.80 -9.82
C GLY A 137 -4.33 -4.02 -9.01
N PHE A 138 -5.60 -4.11 -8.69
CA PHE A 138 -6.15 -5.27 -8.00
C PHE A 138 -7.59 -5.56 -8.47
N VAL A 139 -8.08 -6.74 -8.11
CA VAL A 139 -9.49 -7.11 -8.24
C VAL A 139 -9.96 -7.85 -6.99
N VAL A 140 -11.11 -7.48 -6.45
CA VAL A 140 -11.75 -8.19 -5.35
C VAL A 140 -12.34 -9.50 -5.85
N GLU A 141 -11.86 -10.61 -5.32
CA GLU A 141 -12.29 -11.96 -5.69
C GLU A 141 -13.46 -12.48 -4.82
N SER A 142 -13.61 -11.96 -3.60
CA SER A 142 -14.71 -12.32 -2.70
C SER A 142 -16.06 -11.86 -3.25
N ASP A 143 -17.13 -12.59 -2.90
CA ASP A 143 -18.51 -12.19 -3.12
C ASP A 143 -19.04 -11.27 -2.00
N THR A 144 -18.26 -11.07 -0.95
CA THR A 144 -18.46 -10.09 0.11
C THR A 144 -17.44 -8.96 0.02
N PRO A 145 -17.73 -7.78 0.60
CA PRO A 145 -16.74 -6.69 0.63
C PRO A 145 -15.42 -7.10 1.28
N VAL A 146 -14.33 -6.56 0.77
CA VAL A 146 -12.98 -6.71 1.32
C VAL A 146 -12.66 -5.54 2.23
N ARG A 147 -12.04 -5.81 3.39
CA ARG A 147 -11.40 -4.78 4.20
C ARG A 147 -9.89 -4.89 4.10
N MET A 148 -9.23 -3.77 3.87
CA MET A 148 -7.78 -3.71 3.83
C MET A 148 -7.25 -2.35 4.27
N LEU A 149 -6.02 -2.33 4.75
CA LEU A 149 -5.25 -1.11 4.94
C LEU A 149 -4.43 -0.84 3.69
N THR A 150 -4.40 0.42 3.28
CA THR A 150 -3.52 0.94 2.22
C THR A 150 -2.56 1.94 2.84
N LEU A 151 -1.26 1.69 2.71
CA LEU A 151 -0.18 2.57 3.15
C LEU A 151 0.46 3.20 1.91
N LEU A 152 0.55 4.52 1.89
CA LEU A 152 1.16 5.32 0.82
C LEU A 152 2.43 6.00 1.36
N VAL A 153 3.59 5.77 0.75
CA VAL A 153 4.89 6.27 1.23
C VAL A 153 5.72 6.90 0.10
N PRO A 154 6.02 8.22 0.19
CA PRO A 154 5.58 9.20 1.19
C PRO A 154 4.07 9.44 1.14
N GLY A 155 3.54 10.17 2.14
CA GLY A 155 2.13 10.59 2.17
C GLY A 155 1.84 11.63 1.09
N GLY A 156 0.57 11.68 0.67
CA GLY A 156 0.08 12.65 -0.32
C GLY A 156 -0.89 12.04 -1.34
N GLY A 157 -0.70 10.78 -1.73
CA GLY A 157 -1.58 10.06 -2.64
C GLY A 157 -3.02 9.90 -2.11
N GLU A 158 -3.21 9.86 -0.80
CA GLU A 158 -4.55 9.81 -0.18
C GLU A 158 -5.44 11.02 -0.51
N ARG A 159 -4.85 12.12 -0.97
CA ARG A 159 -5.59 13.31 -1.42
C ARG A 159 -6.48 13.04 -2.64
N ILE A 160 -6.18 12.02 -3.42
CA ILE A 160 -7.05 11.55 -4.51
C ILE A 160 -8.44 11.22 -3.97
N PHE A 161 -8.51 10.52 -2.82
CA PHE A 161 -9.78 10.14 -2.21
C PHE A 161 -10.55 11.35 -1.70
N VAL A 162 -9.85 12.39 -1.21
CA VAL A 162 -10.46 13.63 -0.75
C VAL A 162 -11.04 14.44 -1.90
N GLU A 163 -10.29 14.59 -3.00
CA GLU A 163 -10.70 15.46 -4.11
C GLU A 163 -11.71 14.80 -5.06
N ALA A 164 -11.58 13.50 -5.31
CA ALA A 164 -12.47 12.78 -6.23
C ALA A 164 -13.58 11.99 -5.49
N GLY A 165 -13.55 11.95 -4.17
CA GLY A 165 -14.58 11.34 -3.33
C GLY A 165 -15.59 12.36 -2.81
N ARG A 166 -16.48 11.88 -1.93
CA ARG A 166 -17.44 12.70 -1.19
C ARG A 166 -17.56 12.18 0.25
N PRO A 167 -17.98 13.00 1.23
CA PRO A 167 -18.19 12.52 2.59
C PRO A 167 -19.11 11.29 2.62
N ALA A 168 -18.73 10.28 3.40
CA ALA A 168 -19.54 9.09 3.57
C ALA A 168 -20.74 9.38 4.47
N GLU A 169 -21.96 9.05 4.04
CA GLU A 169 -23.20 9.24 4.78
C GLU A 169 -23.52 8.09 5.73
N GLY A 170 -22.64 7.05 5.77
CA GLY A 170 -22.84 5.88 6.62
C GLY A 170 -21.63 4.93 6.64
N PRO A 171 -21.70 3.87 7.44
CA PRO A 171 -20.60 2.94 7.63
C PRO A 171 -20.41 1.94 6.47
N GLY A 172 -21.37 1.84 5.56
CA GLY A 172 -21.38 0.89 4.45
C GLY A 172 -20.81 1.44 3.15
N LEU A 173 -20.91 0.63 2.12
CA LEU A 173 -20.59 1.02 0.74
C LEU A 173 -21.57 2.08 0.23
N PRO A 174 -21.17 2.94 -0.71
CA PRO A 174 -22.07 3.90 -1.34
C PRO A 174 -23.16 3.18 -2.17
N PRO A 175 -24.27 3.87 -2.45
CA PRO A 175 -25.19 3.43 -3.50
C PRO A 175 -24.45 3.28 -4.83
N ALA A 176 -24.83 2.27 -5.61
CA ALA A 176 -24.24 2.04 -6.92
C ALA A 176 -24.47 3.26 -7.84
N ALA A 177 -23.38 3.78 -8.40
CA ALA A 177 -23.40 4.88 -9.35
C ALA A 177 -22.32 4.66 -10.41
N PRO A 178 -22.53 5.12 -11.66
CA PRO A 178 -21.49 5.08 -12.65
C PRO A 178 -20.31 5.98 -12.22
N PRO A 179 -19.04 5.53 -12.44
CA PRO A 179 -17.88 6.33 -12.08
C PRO A 179 -17.72 7.55 -13.01
N ASP A 180 -17.34 8.69 -12.43
CA ASP A 180 -16.90 9.86 -13.18
C ASP A 180 -15.44 9.69 -13.61
N ILE A 181 -15.23 9.01 -14.72
CA ILE A 181 -13.90 8.72 -15.28
C ILE A 181 -13.11 9.99 -15.65
N PRO A 182 -13.70 11.03 -16.28
CA PRO A 182 -12.99 12.28 -16.54
C PRO A 182 -12.42 12.92 -15.26
N THR A 183 -13.23 13.06 -14.22
CA THR A 183 -12.76 13.60 -12.93
C THR A 183 -11.70 12.72 -12.31
N LEU A 184 -11.88 11.39 -12.29
CA LEU A 184 -10.90 10.46 -11.76
C LEU A 184 -9.53 10.63 -12.45
N LYS A 185 -9.49 10.67 -13.78
CA LYS A 185 -8.24 10.84 -14.54
C LYS A 185 -7.55 12.15 -14.20
N ARG A 186 -8.29 13.25 -14.21
CA ARG A 186 -7.75 14.58 -13.91
C ARG A 186 -7.15 14.65 -12.51
N VAL A 187 -7.87 14.12 -11.53
CA VAL A 187 -7.41 14.13 -10.12
C VAL A 187 -6.23 13.18 -9.93
N ALA A 188 -6.24 11.99 -10.52
CA ALA A 188 -5.12 11.06 -10.49
C ALA A 188 -3.84 11.73 -11.01
N GLN A 189 -3.88 12.36 -12.19
CA GLN A 189 -2.73 13.05 -12.77
C GLN A 189 -2.22 14.20 -11.90
N LYS A 190 -3.12 14.96 -11.27
CA LYS A 190 -2.74 16.04 -10.35
C LYS A 190 -1.87 15.52 -9.19
N TYR A 191 -2.09 14.29 -8.73
CA TYR A 191 -1.35 13.67 -7.63
C TYR A 191 -0.29 12.66 -8.10
N GLY A 192 0.16 12.76 -9.36
CA GLY A 192 1.27 11.96 -9.87
C GLY A 192 0.91 10.52 -10.21
N ASN A 193 -0.35 10.27 -10.56
CA ASN A 193 -0.82 8.94 -10.93
C ASN A 193 -1.41 8.94 -12.34
N ASP A 194 -1.05 7.96 -13.15
CA ASP A 194 -1.60 7.77 -14.49
C ASP A 194 -2.40 6.47 -14.61
N ILE A 195 -3.55 6.56 -15.27
CA ILE A 195 -4.32 5.39 -15.68
C ILE A 195 -3.74 4.88 -17.00
N VAL A 196 -3.17 3.67 -16.97
CA VAL A 196 -2.42 3.10 -18.12
C VAL A 196 -3.09 1.89 -18.75
N GLY A 197 -4.18 1.39 -18.18
CA GLY A 197 -4.90 0.24 -18.73
C GLY A 197 -6.29 0.03 -18.15
N PRO A 198 -7.02 -0.97 -18.66
CA PRO A 198 -8.35 -1.31 -18.15
C PRO A 198 -8.25 -1.95 -16.75
N PRO A 199 -9.36 -2.00 -16.00
CA PRO A 199 -9.45 -2.77 -14.77
C PRO A 199 -9.15 -4.25 -14.99
N MET A 200 -8.59 -4.90 -13.96
CA MET A 200 -8.46 -6.35 -13.91
C MET A 200 -9.84 -7.03 -13.92
N LYS A 201 -9.87 -8.25 -14.42
CA LYS A 201 -11.08 -9.09 -14.37
C LYS A 201 -10.96 -10.13 -13.28
N ARG A 202 -12.06 -10.39 -12.57
CA ARG A 202 -12.12 -11.50 -11.61
C ARG A 202 -11.79 -12.82 -12.29
N SER A 203 -11.12 -13.69 -11.54
CA SER A 203 -10.82 -15.06 -11.96
C SER A 203 -12.06 -15.95 -11.94
N ARG A 204 -13.08 -15.62 -11.13
CA ARG A 204 -14.34 -16.35 -10.99
C ARG A 204 -15.55 -15.44 -11.17
N PRO A 205 -16.66 -15.91 -11.77
CA PRO A 205 -17.91 -15.16 -11.79
C PRO A 205 -18.44 -15.00 -10.35
N MET A 206 -19.15 -13.89 -10.09
CA MET A 206 -19.87 -13.73 -8.82
C MET A 206 -20.95 -14.79 -8.69
N HIS A 207 -21.06 -15.42 -7.52
CA HIS A 207 -22.24 -16.21 -7.21
C HIS A 207 -23.41 -15.25 -7.01
N ALA A 208 -24.53 -15.51 -7.69
CA ALA A 208 -25.77 -14.76 -7.42
C ALA A 208 -26.12 -14.98 -5.94
N ALA A 209 -26.32 -13.87 -5.22
CA ALA A 209 -26.87 -13.96 -3.87
C ALA A 209 -28.24 -14.63 -3.95
N GLY A 210 -28.37 -15.81 -3.34
CA GLY A 210 -29.62 -16.54 -3.24
C GLY A 210 -30.60 -15.87 -2.30
#